data_cd61a58c3bf9d9405a1656b2ae5faaf3
#
_entry.id   cd61a58c3bf9d9405a1656b2ae5faaf3
#
_cell.length_a   1.000
_cell.length_b   1.000
_cell.length_c   1.000
_cell.angle_alpha   90.00
_cell.angle_beta   90.00
_cell.angle_gamma   90.00
#
_symmetry.space_group_name_H-M   'P 1'
#
loop_
_entity.id
_entity.type
_entity.pdbx_description
1 polymer ?
#
loop_
_entity_poly.entity_id
_entity_poly.type
_entity_poly.pdbx_seq_one_letter_code
_entity_poly.pdbx_strand_id
1 'polypeptide(L)'
;MADVILLFGRILFLGLLYLFLLAAVRTGVGMVASGGVRGTAKGLALTVTDGPRELRGVTLQLSGPIIIGRSPDADLVIADDFVSSLHAKVVPDADGAIAEDLGSTNGTIVNGQPLTRPMRLSEGDTIELGTNRLKVVRA
;
A
#
# COMPACT_ATOMS: atom_id res chain seq x y z
N MET A 1 37.04 -47.06 -3.92
CA MET A 1 36.11 -46.67 -5.02
C MET A 1 34.75 -46.23 -4.50
N ALA A 2 34.17 -46.90 -3.54
CA ALA A 2 32.87 -46.50 -2.94
C ALA A 2 32.89 -45.08 -2.31
N ASP A 3 33.96 -44.78 -1.59
CA ASP A 3 34.10 -43.47 -0.93
C ASP A 3 34.18 -42.27 -1.89
N VAL A 4 34.79 -42.46 -3.06
CA VAL A 4 34.88 -41.43 -4.11
C VAL A 4 33.51 -41.19 -4.72
N ILE A 5 32.71 -42.22 -4.92
CA ILE A 5 31.35 -42.13 -5.47
C ILE A 5 30.43 -41.39 -4.47
N LEU A 6 30.55 -41.75 -3.17
CA LEU A 6 29.83 -41.08 -2.10
C LEU A 6 30.21 -39.60 -1.96
N LEU A 7 31.49 -39.28 -2.09
CA LEU A 7 31.99 -37.90 -2.08
C LEU A 7 31.41 -37.09 -3.24
N PHE A 8 31.44 -37.65 -4.45
CA PHE A 8 30.85 -37.02 -5.64
C PHE A 8 29.33 -36.78 -5.47
N GLY A 9 28.61 -37.75 -4.95
CA GLY A 9 27.18 -37.64 -4.66
C GLY A 9 26.86 -36.52 -3.67
N ARG A 10 27.69 -36.38 -2.61
CA ARG A 10 27.54 -35.28 -1.63
C ARG A 10 27.79 -33.91 -2.24
N ILE A 11 28.84 -33.78 -3.04
CA ILE A 11 29.16 -32.48 -3.69
C ILE A 11 28.05 -32.10 -4.69
N LEU A 12 27.58 -33.06 -5.48
CA LEU A 12 26.48 -32.83 -6.42
C LEU A 12 25.19 -32.41 -5.71
N PHE A 13 24.84 -33.10 -4.62
CA PHE A 13 23.68 -32.78 -3.81
C PHE A 13 23.75 -31.38 -3.20
N LEU A 14 24.90 -31.01 -2.63
CA LEU A 14 25.13 -29.67 -2.08
C LEU A 14 25.05 -28.58 -3.14
N GLY A 15 25.58 -28.86 -4.34
CA GLY A 15 25.49 -27.94 -5.46
C GLY A 15 24.05 -27.71 -5.93
N LEU A 16 23.26 -28.78 -6.05
CA LEU A 16 21.84 -28.68 -6.38
C LEU A 16 21.02 -27.98 -5.31
N LEU A 17 21.31 -28.27 -4.02
CA LEU A 17 20.66 -27.59 -2.90
C LEU A 17 20.96 -26.09 -2.90
N TYR A 18 22.21 -25.72 -3.17
CA TYR A 18 22.63 -24.32 -3.26
C TYR A 18 21.95 -23.59 -4.44
N LEU A 19 21.88 -24.22 -5.62
CA LEU A 19 21.14 -23.70 -6.77
C LEU A 19 19.65 -23.53 -6.48
N PHE A 20 19.05 -24.51 -5.80
CA PHE A 20 17.66 -24.42 -5.38
C PHE A 20 17.41 -23.25 -4.42
N LEU A 21 18.27 -23.09 -3.40
CA LEU A 21 18.20 -21.97 -2.47
C LEU A 21 18.38 -20.62 -3.16
N LEU A 22 19.33 -20.52 -4.08
CA LEU A 22 19.51 -19.30 -4.89
C LEU A 22 18.26 -18.98 -5.75
N ALA A 23 17.67 -20.00 -6.36
CA ALA A 23 16.43 -19.85 -7.13
C ALA A 23 15.28 -19.43 -6.21
N ALA A 24 15.13 -20.05 -5.06
CA ALA A 24 14.09 -19.72 -4.07
C ALA A 24 14.23 -18.29 -3.54
N VAL A 25 15.45 -17.87 -3.22
CA VAL A 25 15.73 -16.48 -2.77
C VAL A 25 15.42 -15.48 -3.90
N ARG A 26 15.83 -15.75 -5.13
CA ARG A 26 15.52 -14.88 -6.27
C ARG A 26 14.04 -14.79 -6.56
N THR A 27 13.31 -15.90 -6.45
CA THR A 27 11.85 -15.93 -6.66
C THR A 27 11.14 -15.24 -5.50
N GLY A 28 11.59 -15.48 -4.26
CA GLY A 28 11.02 -14.84 -3.05
C GLY A 28 11.23 -13.33 -3.03
N VAL A 29 12.42 -12.85 -3.38
CA VAL A 29 12.70 -11.39 -3.49
C VAL A 29 11.88 -10.75 -4.62
N GLY A 30 11.67 -11.47 -5.73
CA GLY A 30 10.81 -11.01 -6.81
C GLY A 30 9.34 -10.85 -6.41
N MET A 31 8.81 -11.71 -5.55
CA MET A 31 7.43 -11.64 -5.07
C MET A 31 7.20 -10.49 -4.07
N VAL A 32 8.19 -10.19 -3.23
CA VAL A 32 8.10 -9.05 -2.29
C VAL A 32 8.27 -7.70 -3.03
N ALA A 33 9.05 -7.69 -4.10
CA ALA A 33 9.24 -6.48 -4.91
C ALA A 33 8.10 -6.22 -5.93
N SER A 34 7.27 -7.22 -6.24
CA SER A 34 6.20 -7.13 -7.25
C SER A 34 4.83 -6.75 -6.69
N GLY A 35 4.71 -6.52 -5.37
CA GLY A 35 3.49 -6.00 -4.75
C GLY A 35 3.26 -4.50 -4.99
N GLY A 36 4.20 -3.81 -5.61
CA GLY A 36 4.02 -2.45 -6.07
C GLY A 36 3.33 -2.43 -7.42
N VAL A 37 2.02 -2.31 -7.45
CA VAL A 37 1.31 -1.85 -8.64
C VAL A 37 1.90 -0.49 -9.00
N ARG A 38 2.81 -0.46 -9.97
CA ARG A 38 3.26 0.77 -10.62
C ARG A 38 2.17 1.25 -11.58
N GLY A 39 1.00 1.50 -11.04
CA GLY A 39 0.06 2.37 -11.66
C GLY A 39 0.52 3.79 -11.34
N THR A 40 1.21 4.44 -12.23
CA THR A 40 1.30 5.88 -12.16
C THR A 40 -0.10 6.39 -12.53
N ALA A 41 -0.94 6.64 -11.54
CA ALA A 41 -2.10 7.49 -11.72
C ALA A 41 -1.55 8.85 -12.17
N LYS A 42 -1.45 9.05 -13.50
CA LYS A 42 -0.85 10.26 -14.06
C LYS A 42 -1.60 11.47 -13.53
N GLY A 43 -0.97 12.15 -12.58
CA GLY A 43 -1.42 13.44 -12.10
C GLY A 43 -2.60 13.42 -11.13
N LEU A 44 -2.80 12.38 -10.33
CA LEU A 44 -3.74 12.43 -9.21
C LEU A 44 -3.01 12.70 -7.88
N ALA A 45 -3.69 13.41 -7.01
CA ALA A 45 -3.25 13.71 -5.67
C ALA A 45 -4.42 13.66 -4.69
N LEU A 46 -4.11 13.48 -3.41
CA LEU A 46 -5.06 13.61 -2.31
C LEU A 46 -4.84 14.96 -1.63
N THR A 47 -5.88 15.77 -1.54
CA THR A 47 -5.85 17.03 -0.81
C THR A 47 -6.73 16.95 0.42
N VAL A 48 -6.20 17.33 1.58
CA VAL A 48 -6.98 17.45 2.81
C VAL A 48 -7.84 18.71 2.73
N THR A 49 -9.16 18.54 2.64
CA THR A 49 -10.13 19.65 2.57
C THR A 49 -10.67 20.02 3.93
N ASP A 50 -10.81 19.00 4.83
CA ASP A 50 -11.28 19.21 6.19
C ASP A 50 -10.49 18.35 7.18
N GLY A 51 -10.25 18.87 8.38
CA GLY A 51 -9.46 18.22 9.41
C GLY A 51 -8.65 19.21 10.26
N PRO A 52 -7.57 18.74 10.92
CA PRO A 52 -6.67 19.59 11.69
C PRO A 52 -6.14 20.75 10.84
N ARG A 53 -6.01 21.92 11.45
CA ARG A 53 -5.62 23.17 10.75
C ARG A 53 -4.30 23.03 10.00
N GLU A 54 -3.38 22.26 10.57
CA GLU A 54 -2.03 22.03 10.04
C GLU A 54 -2.05 21.18 8.75
N LEU A 55 -3.10 20.39 8.56
CA LEU A 55 -3.24 19.49 7.41
C LEU A 55 -4.12 20.06 6.29
N ARG A 56 -4.94 21.08 6.58
CA ARG A 56 -5.83 21.66 5.55
C ARG A 56 -5.03 22.23 4.38
N GLY A 57 -5.37 21.80 3.19
CA GLY A 57 -4.69 22.18 1.96
C GLY A 57 -3.42 21.38 1.65
N VAL A 58 -3.00 20.50 2.57
CA VAL A 58 -1.89 19.57 2.29
C VAL A 58 -2.31 18.66 1.15
N THR A 59 -1.44 18.54 0.16
CA THR A 59 -1.65 17.73 -1.03
C THR A 59 -0.54 16.70 -1.16
N LEU A 60 -0.91 15.43 -1.24
CA LEU A 60 0.00 14.31 -1.44
C LEU A 60 -0.21 13.73 -2.85
N GLN A 61 0.85 13.67 -3.63
CA GLN A 61 0.81 13.06 -4.95
C GLN A 61 0.68 11.54 -4.86
N LEU A 62 -0.22 10.96 -5.63
CA LEU A 62 -0.42 9.51 -5.72
C LEU A 62 0.63 8.86 -6.65
N SER A 63 1.89 8.96 -6.26
CA SER A 63 3.00 8.30 -6.97
C SER A 63 3.25 6.86 -6.50
N GLY A 64 2.62 6.46 -5.42
CA GLY A 64 2.65 5.14 -4.80
C GLY A 64 1.50 4.96 -3.81
N PRO A 65 1.41 3.80 -3.13
CA PRO A 65 0.45 3.60 -2.06
C PRO A 65 0.62 4.66 -0.96
N ILE A 66 -0.50 5.22 -0.50
CA ILE A 66 -0.55 6.16 0.62
C ILE A 66 -1.38 5.51 1.73
N ILE A 67 -0.80 5.38 2.90
CA ILE A 67 -1.47 4.93 4.12
C ILE A 67 -1.88 6.16 4.92
N ILE A 68 -3.14 6.21 5.32
CA ILE A 68 -3.74 7.28 6.11
C ILE A 68 -4.06 6.71 7.48
N GLY A 69 -3.66 7.39 8.55
CA GLY A 69 -3.93 6.94 9.90
C GLY A 69 -3.41 7.89 10.96
N ARG A 70 -3.58 7.50 12.22
CA ARG A 70 -3.12 8.28 13.38
C ARG A 70 -1.68 7.95 13.77
N SER A 71 -1.17 6.77 13.37
CA SER A 71 0.20 6.37 13.68
C SER A 71 1.22 7.25 12.96
N PRO A 72 2.38 7.52 13.59
CA PRO A 72 3.53 8.12 12.91
C PRO A 72 4.04 7.31 11.71
N ASP A 73 3.69 6.01 11.63
CA ASP A 73 4.06 5.12 10.52
C ASP A 73 3.17 5.31 9.28
N ALA A 74 2.09 6.11 9.38
CA ALA A 74 1.25 6.45 8.24
C ALA A 74 1.93 7.52 7.36
N ASP A 75 1.66 7.48 6.06
CA ASP A 75 2.17 8.49 5.11
C ASP A 75 1.44 9.84 5.30
N LEU A 76 0.16 9.79 5.63
CA LEU A 76 -0.64 10.94 6.07
C LEU A 76 -1.09 10.71 7.51
N VAL A 77 -0.43 11.40 8.45
CA VAL A 77 -0.74 11.31 9.88
C VAL A 77 -1.85 12.30 10.22
N ILE A 78 -2.99 11.78 10.67
CA ILE A 78 -4.13 12.58 11.15
C ILE A 78 -4.28 12.34 12.65
N ALA A 79 -3.93 13.33 13.46
CA ALA A 79 -4.01 13.28 14.91
C ALA A 79 -5.46 13.52 15.38
N ASP A 80 -6.32 12.52 15.17
CA ASP A 80 -7.73 12.53 15.53
C ASP A 80 -8.10 11.19 16.20
N ASP A 81 -8.81 11.23 17.32
CA ASP A 81 -9.20 10.04 18.06
C ASP A 81 -10.18 9.13 17.30
N PHE A 82 -10.89 9.66 16.33
CA PHE A 82 -11.78 8.90 15.45
C PHE A 82 -11.03 8.20 14.30
N VAL A 83 -9.74 8.49 14.13
CA VAL A 83 -8.89 7.88 13.11
C VAL A 83 -8.08 6.75 13.73
N SER A 84 -8.16 5.55 13.18
CA SER A 84 -7.39 4.38 13.62
C SER A 84 -5.90 4.56 13.28
N SER A 85 -5.02 3.81 13.95
CA SER A 85 -3.56 3.88 13.75
C SER A 85 -3.17 3.73 12.29
N LEU A 86 -3.69 2.72 11.62
CA LEU A 86 -3.71 2.56 10.16
C LEU A 86 -5.17 2.45 9.76
N HIS A 87 -5.72 3.47 9.13
CA HIS A 87 -7.16 3.60 8.91
C HIS A 87 -7.58 3.19 7.50
N ALA A 88 -6.96 3.78 6.52
CA ALA A 88 -7.25 3.52 5.12
C ALA A 88 -5.97 3.57 4.27
N LYS A 89 -6.05 2.95 3.10
CA LYS A 89 -4.98 2.94 2.11
C LYS A 89 -5.53 3.38 0.76
N VAL A 90 -4.79 4.20 0.07
CA VAL A 90 -5.09 4.61 -1.31
C VAL A 90 -3.93 4.19 -2.20
N VAL A 91 -4.22 3.42 -3.22
CA VAL A 91 -3.22 2.88 -4.15
C VAL A 91 -3.50 3.46 -5.54
N PRO A 92 -2.51 4.06 -6.21
CA PRO A 92 -2.69 4.48 -7.59
C PRO A 92 -2.96 3.28 -8.51
N ASP A 93 -3.86 3.46 -9.47
CA ASP A 93 -4.19 2.51 -10.52
C ASP A 93 -4.02 3.19 -11.90
N ALA A 94 -4.10 2.44 -13.00
CA ALA A 94 -3.81 2.93 -14.35
C ALA A 94 -4.61 4.20 -14.72
N ASP A 95 -5.89 4.25 -14.34
CA ASP A 95 -6.82 5.33 -14.71
C ASP A 95 -7.40 6.06 -13.48
N GLY A 96 -6.85 5.83 -12.28
CA GLY A 96 -7.40 6.40 -11.05
C GLY A 96 -6.64 5.95 -9.81
N ALA A 97 -7.36 5.70 -8.74
CA ALA A 97 -6.82 5.13 -7.52
C ALA A 97 -7.81 4.11 -6.94
N ILE A 98 -7.36 3.30 -6.01
CA ILE A 98 -8.21 2.35 -5.27
C ILE A 98 -8.09 2.68 -3.80
N ALA A 99 -9.21 2.94 -3.14
CA ALA A 99 -9.30 3.09 -1.70
C ALA A 99 -9.66 1.76 -1.04
N GLU A 100 -9.05 1.49 0.10
CA GLU A 100 -9.29 0.31 0.94
C GLU A 100 -9.31 0.74 2.41
N ASP A 101 -10.32 0.28 3.16
CA ASP A 101 -10.35 0.42 4.62
C ASP A 101 -9.50 -0.70 5.24
N LEU A 102 -8.60 -0.35 6.14
CA LEU A 102 -7.66 -1.29 6.79
C LEU A 102 -8.23 -1.90 8.09
N GLY A 103 -9.55 -2.08 8.16
CA GLY A 103 -10.21 -2.57 9.36
C GLY A 103 -10.34 -1.49 10.43
N SER A 104 -10.62 -0.26 10.03
CA SER A 104 -10.75 0.87 10.94
C SER A 104 -11.93 0.69 11.92
N THR A 105 -11.81 1.32 13.09
CA THR A 105 -12.84 1.23 14.12
C THR A 105 -14.12 1.99 13.73
N ASN A 106 -13.99 3.15 13.12
CA ASN A 106 -15.13 4.02 12.78
C ASN A 106 -15.54 3.94 11.29
N GLY A 107 -14.77 3.23 10.48
CA GLY A 107 -15.01 3.08 9.05
C GLY A 107 -14.50 4.25 8.22
N THR A 108 -14.37 4.01 6.94
CA THR A 108 -14.06 4.98 5.90
C THR A 108 -15.31 5.20 5.05
N ILE A 109 -15.57 6.43 4.65
CA ILE A 109 -16.70 6.79 3.78
C ILE A 109 -16.14 7.34 2.48
N VAL A 110 -16.67 6.88 1.35
CA VAL A 110 -16.33 7.40 0.02
C VAL A 110 -17.61 7.93 -0.62
N ASN A 111 -17.63 9.22 -0.97
CA ASN A 111 -18.80 9.88 -1.58
C ASN A 111 -20.11 9.64 -0.80
N GLY A 112 -20.06 9.64 0.53
CA GLY A 112 -21.20 9.41 1.41
C GLY A 112 -21.59 7.94 1.59
N GLN A 113 -20.84 6.98 1.04
CA GLN A 113 -21.09 5.56 1.18
C GLN A 113 -19.97 4.86 1.97
N PRO A 114 -20.32 3.94 2.91
CA PRO A 114 -19.33 3.17 3.64
C PRO A 114 -18.44 2.33 2.71
N LEU A 115 -17.13 2.39 2.94
CA LEU A 115 -16.13 1.63 2.21
C LEU A 115 -16.00 0.21 2.82
N THR A 116 -16.84 -0.72 2.38
CA THR A 116 -16.85 -2.12 2.87
C THR A 116 -15.97 -3.07 2.05
N ARG A 117 -15.50 -2.61 0.90
CA ARG A 117 -14.61 -3.33 -0.02
C ARG A 117 -13.78 -2.31 -0.79
N PRO A 118 -12.64 -2.69 -1.37
CA PRO A 118 -11.85 -1.78 -2.20
C PRO A 118 -12.70 -1.12 -3.28
N MET A 119 -12.62 0.21 -3.37
CA MET A 119 -13.41 1.02 -4.30
C MET A 119 -12.49 1.87 -5.17
N ARG A 120 -12.80 1.94 -6.45
CA ARG A 120 -12.08 2.81 -7.39
C ARG A 120 -12.46 4.26 -7.16
N LEU A 121 -11.44 5.11 -7.14
CA LEU A 121 -11.55 6.57 -7.01
C LEU A 121 -11.17 7.24 -8.32
N SER A 122 -11.89 8.31 -8.61
CA SER A 122 -11.63 9.22 -9.73
C SER A 122 -11.41 10.65 -9.21
N GLU A 123 -10.95 11.53 -10.08
CA GLU A 123 -10.86 12.97 -9.78
C GLU A 123 -12.23 13.51 -9.31
N GLY A 124 -12.21 14.24 -8.22
CA GLY A 124 -13.40 14.81 -7.58
C GLY A 124 -14.01 13.97 -6.45
N ASP A 125 -13.63 12.69 -6.34
CA ASP A 125 -14.12 11.82 -5.27
C ASP A 125 -13.61 12.26 -3.91
N THR A 126 -14.41 11.97 -2.88
CA THR A 126 -14.16 12.39 -1.50
C THR A 126 -14.02 11.17 -0.60
N ILE A 127 -13.02 11.17 0.27
CA ILE A 127 -12.79 10.17 1.30
C ILE A 127 -12.98 10.83 2.66
N GLU A 128 -13.78 10.26 3.53
CA GLU A 128 -14.02 10.76 4.88
C GLU A 128 -13.58 9.73 5.93
N LEU A 129 -12.84 10.22 6.93
CA LEU A 129 -12.33 9.45 8.07
C LEU A 129 -12.67 10.23 9.35
N GLY A 130 -13.75 9.84 10.04
CA GLY A 130 -14.27 10.64 11.15
C GLY A 130 -14.71 12.02 10.68
N THR A 131 -14.11 13.07 11.25
CA THR A 131 -14.39 14.46 10.87
C THR A 131 -13.46 14.99 9.76
N ASN A 132 -12.57 14.14 9.28
CA ASN A 132 -11.56 14.52 8.30
C ASN A 132 -12.00 14.15 6.89
N ARG A 133 -11.78 15.05 5.95
CA ARG A 133 -12.17 14.87 4.55
C ARG A 133 -10.98 15.12 3.63
N LEU A 134 -10.78 14.17 2.72
CA LEU A 134 -9.81 14.26 1.64
C LEU A 134 -10.54 14.26 0.31
N LYS A 135 -9.98 14.96 -0.66
CA LYS A 135 -10.50 15.00 -2.02
C LYS A 135 -9.45 14.52 -3.00
N VAL A 136 -9.85 13.69 -3.94
CA VAL A 136 -9.02 13.30 -5.08
C VAL A 136 -9.00 14.46 -6.08
N VAL A 137 -7.83 14.99 -6.34
CA VAL A 137 -7.63 16.11 -7.27
C VAL A 137 -6.61 15.73 -8.33
N ARG A 138 -6.59 16.49 -9.41
CA ARG A 138 -5.51 16.40 -10.38
C ARG A 138 -4.31 17.21 -9.88
N ALA A 139 -3.13 16.58 -9.92
CA ALA A 139 -1.87 17.22 -9.54
C ALA A 139 -1.29 18.06 -10.66
#